data_90ad0f9121c5c0b497d9aed19abeff2f
#
_entry.id   90ad0f9121c5c0b497d9aed19abeff2f
#
_cell.length_a   1.000
_cell.length_b   1.000
_cell.length_c   1.000
_cell.angle_alpha   90.00
_cell.angle_beta   90.00
_cell.angle_gamma   90.00
#
_symmetry.space_group_name_H-M   'P 1'
#
loop_
_entity.id
_entity.type
_entity.pdbx_description
1 polymer ?
#
loop_
_entity_poly.entity_id
_entity_poly.type
_entity_poly.pdbx_seq_one_letter_code
_entity_poly.pdbx_strand_id
1 'polypeptide(L)'
;DIEMITPLEIENKKFSKKTLNGYDPEEVDDFLDELTKDYESLYKQIADYKNQVDEYKSKLEHYTQIESTLQSTLLMAQSASEEVKNAAQKQAEQIIKEAEGKAREATMGLEQSISEKKKELEDTQKQFDVYKAKMESLLISQLELLKEINKEN
;
A
#
# COMPACT_ATOMS: atom_id res chain seq x y z
N ASP A 1 -51.59 -3.15 19.28
CA ASP A 1 -51.68 -4.54 19.80
C ASP A 1 -53.00 -5.09 19.30
N ILE A 2 -52.95 -6.05 18.40
CA ILE A 2 -54.14 -6.79 18.00
C ILE A 2 -54.39 -7.79 19.15
N GLU A 3 -55.42 -7.53 19.91
CA GLU A 3 -55.82 -8.38 20.99
C GLU A 3 -56.42 -9.66 20.37
N MET A 4 -55.60 -10.67 20.19
CA MET A 4 -55.99 -11.97 19.62
C MET A 4 -56.31 -12.94 20.75
N ILE A 5 -57.22 -13.84 20.49
CA ILE A 5 -57.56 -14.92 21.44
C ILE A 5 -56.30 -15.78 21.67
N THR A 6 -55.87 -15.86 22.89
CA THR A 6 -54.70 -16.68 23.27
C THR A 6 -55.09 -18.18 23.40
N PRO A 7 -54.13 -19.11 23.22
CA PRO A 7 -54.39 -20.53 23.45
C PRO A 7 -54.99 -20.83 24.84
N LEU A 8 -54.59 -20.06 25.85
CA LEU A 8 -55.10 -20.20 27.22
C LEU A 8 -56.56 -19.78 27.32
N GLU A 9 -56.99 -18.74 26.59
CA GLU A 9 -58.40 -18.32 26.56
C GLU A 9 -59.27 -19.34 25.86
N ILE A 10 -58.77 -20.00 24.81
CA ILE A 10 -59.47 -21.10 24.13
C ILE A 10 -59.66 -22.28 25.09
N GLU A 11 -58.57 -22.66 25.81
CA GLU A 11 -58.63 -23.82 26.75
C GLU A 11 -59.54 -23.56 27.91
N ASN A 12 -59.66 -22.34 28.40
CA ASN A 12 -60.47 -21.94 29.53
C ASN A 12 -61.87 -21.47 29.14
N LYS A 13 -62.21 -21.42 27.85
CA LYS A 13 -63.50 -20.96 27.39
C LYS A 13 -64.65 -21.90 27.90
N LYS A 14 -65.65 -21.30 28.54
CA LYS A 14 -66.87 -22.00 29.03
C LYS A 14 -68.06 -21.37 28.38
N PHE A 15 -68.88 -22.18 27.76
CA PHE A 15 -70.14 -21.76 27.16
C PHE A 15 -71.31 -21.91 28.11
N SER A 16 -72.29 -21.01 27.99
CA SER A 16 -73.49 -21.03 28.78
C SER A 16 -74.38 -22.23 28.42
N LYS A 17 -74.99 -22.83 29.41
CA LYS A 17 -75.95 -23.99 29.22
C LYS A 17 -77.33 -23.47 29.06
N LYS A 18 -78.06 -23.95 28.03
CA LYS A 18 -79.51 -23.76 27.86
C LYS A 18 -80.33 -24.89 28.52
N THR A 19 -81.64 -24.68 28.66
CA THR A 19 -82.59 -25.41 29.47
C THR A 19 -82.74 -26.92 29.16
N LEU A 20 -82.11 -27.49 28.15
CA LEU A 20 -82.14 -28.88 27.72
C LEU A 20 -80.72 -29.49 27.56
N ASN A 21 -79.84 -29.22 28.50
CA ASN A 21 -78.43 -29.75 28.55
C ASN A 21 -77.53 -29.46 27.36
N GLY A 22 -77.87 -28.49 26.49
CA GLY A 22 -77.04 -28.05 25.41
C GLY A 22 -76.37 -26.72 25.69
N TYR A 23 -75.34 -26.34 24.91
CA TYR A 23 -74.71 -24.99 24.91
C TYR A 23 -75.57 -24.04 24.09
N ASP A 24 -75.35 -22.72 24.29
CA ASP A 24 -75.90 -21.68 23.43
C ASP A 24 -75.29 -21.68 22.08
N PRO A 25 -75.96 -21.97 20.95
CA PRO A 25 -75.38 -22.04 19.63
C PRO A 25 -74.80 -20.70 19.18
N GLU A 26 -75.46 -19.58 19.47
CA GLU A 26 -74.99 -18.25 19.08
C GLU A 26 -73.68 -17.89 19.77
N GLU A 27 -73.55 -18.21 21.06
CA GLU A 27 -72.26 -17.95 21.79
C GLU A 27 -71.14 -18.80 21.28
N VAL A 28 -71.42 -20.04 20.86
CA VAL A 28 -70.40 -20.93 20.24
C VAL A 28 -70.00 -20.42 18.85
N ASP A 29 -70.99 -20.05 18.03
CA ASP A 29 -70.71 -19.55 16.67
C ASP A 29 -69.93 -18.23 16.69
N ASP A 30 -70.31 -17.29 17.54
CA ASP A 30 -69.60 -16.01 17.72
C ASP A 30 -68.17 -16.24 18.16
N PHE A 31 -67.89 -17.14 19.10
CA PHE A 31 -66.52 -17.47 19.51
C PHE A 31 -65.70 -18.14 18.39
N LEU A 32 -66.28 -19.04 17.62
CA LEU A 32 -65.67 -19.69 16.49
C LEU A 32 -65.35 -18.69 15.36
N ASP A 33 -66.26 -17.73 15.12
CA ASP A 33 -66.05 -16.67 14.13
C ASP A 33 -64.87 -15.74 14.53
N GLU A 34 -64.78 -15.36 15.81
CA GLU A 34 -63.71 -14.58 16.34
C GLU A 34 -62.37 -15.34 16.25
N LEU A 35 -62.36 -16.59 16.68
CA LEU A 35 -61.19 -17.47 16.58
C LEU A 35 -60.74 -17.66 15.13
N THR A 36 -61.66 -17.81 14.18
CA THR A 36 -61.38 -17.96 12.76
C THR A 36 -60.67 -16.70 12.23
N LYS A 37 -61.18 -15.51 12.57
CA LYS A 37 -60.56 -14.24 12.18
C LYS A 37 -59.12 -14.10 12.72
N ASP A 38 -58.93 -14.43 13.97
CA ASP A 38 -57.63 -14.40 14.62
C ASP A 38 -56.65 -15.40 13.99
N TYR A 39 -57.11 -16.61 13.71
CA TYR A 39 -56.33 -17.65 13.03
C TYR A 39 -55.92 -17.23 11.61
N GLU A 40 -56.85 -16.64 10.82
CA GLU A 40 -56.57 -16.10 9.50
C GLU A 40 -55.51 -14.98 9.57
N SER A 41 -55.60 -14.09 10.56
CA SER A 41 -54.64 -13.02 10.80
C SER A 41 -53.27 -13.58 11.13
N LEU A 42 -53.17 -14.56 12.01
CA LEU A 42 -51.91 -15.24 12.33
C LEU A 42 -51.34 -15.95 11.11
N TYR A 43 -52.15 -16.58 10.30
CA TYR A 43 -51.71 -17.25 9.08
C TYR A 43 -51.07 -16.25 8.07
N LYS A 44 -51.69 -15.06 7.92
CA LYS A 44 -51.12 -13.96 7.12
C LYS A 44 -49.79 -13.45 7.69
N GLN A 45 -49.76 -13.24 9.00
CA GLN A 45 -48.52 -12.78 9.66
C GLN A 45 -47.36 -13.77 9.48
N ILE A 46 -47.64 -15.07 9.58
CA ILE A 46 -46.64 -16.12 9.34
C ILE A 46 -46.14 -16.06 7.91
N ALA A 47 -47.01 -15.86 6.93
CA ALA A 47 -46.63 -15.72 5.54
C ALA A 47 -45.72 -14.48 5.31
N ASP A 48 -46.07 -13.34 5.92
CA ASP A 48 -45.30 -12.10 5.86
C ASP A 48 -43.90 -12.27 6.52
N TYR A 49 -43.87 -12.90 7.69
CA TYR A 49 -42.58 -13.18 8.36
C TYR A 49 -41.70 -14.13 7.56
N LYS A 50 -42.26 -15.15 6.92
CA LYS A 50 -41.50 -16.02 6.02
C LYS A 50 -40.87 -15.23 4.87
N ASN A 51 -41.66 -14.38 4.24
CA ASN A 51 -41.15 -13.51 3.16
C ASN A 51 -40.04 -12.59 3.64
N GLN A 52 -40.19 -11.97 4.83
CA GLN A 52 -39.15 -11.13 5.42
C GLN A 52 -37.87 -11.92 5.74
N VAL A 53 -38.00 -13.13 6.28
CA VAL A 53 -36.86 -14.01 6.56
C VAL A 53 -36.11 -14.37 5.27
N ASP A 54 -36.86 -14.69 4.21
CA ASP A 54 -36.24 -15.02 2.91
C ASP A 54 -35.55 -13.79 2.31
N GLU A 55 -36.12 -12.60 2.42
CA GLU A 55 -35.50 -11.35 2.03
C GLU A 55 -34.20 -11.07 2.82
N TYR A 56 -34.23 -11.24 4.13
CA TYR A 56 -33.06 -11.05 4.99
C TYR A 56 -31.97 -12.08 4.69
N LYS A 57 -32.31 -13.33 4.41
CA LYS A 57 -31.35 -14.36 3.98
C LYS A 57 -30.65 -13.95 2.68
N SER A 58 -31.42 -13.49 1.70
CA SER A 58 -30.88 -13.04 0.42
C SER A 58 -29.92 -11.84 0.61
N LYS A 59 -30.31 -10.87 1.44
CA LYS A 59 -29.45 -9.74 1.79
C LYS A 59 -28.16 -10.20 2.50
N LEU A 60 -28.28 -11.14 3.43
CA LEU A 60 -27.12 -11.67 4.16
C LEU A 60 -26.14 -12.39 3.22
N GLU A 61 -26.63 -13.20 2.30
CA GLU A 61 -25.81 -13.85 1.28
C GLU A 61 -25.06 -12.82 0.42
N HIS A 62 -25.77 -11.75 0.01
CA HIS A 62 -25.18 -10.67 -0.76
C HIS A 62 -24.06 -9.94 0.02
N TYR A 63 -24.32 -9.60 1.29
CA TYR A 63 -23.30 -8.99 2.15
C TYR A 63 -22.10 -9.91 2.40
N THR A 64 -22.32 -11.20 2.60
CA THR A 64 -21.25 -12.18 2.77
C THR A 64 -20.36 -12.26 1.52
N GLN A 65 -20.98 -12.18 0.35
CA GLN A 65 -20.24 -12.18 -0.91
C GLN A 65 -19.42 -10.89 -1.11
N ILE A 66 -19.98 -9.74 -0.74
CA ILE A 66 -19.26 -8.46 -0.74
C ILE A 66 -18.09 -8.50 0.23
N GLU A 67 -18.28 -9.01 1.45
CA GLU A 67 -17.21 -9.15 2.44
C GLU A 67 -16.07 -10.01 1.93
N SER A 68 -16.37 -11.17 1.34
CA SER A 68 -15.36 -12.04 0.72
C SER A 68 -14.59 -11.35 -0.40
N THR A 69 -15.30 -10.60 -1.26
CA THR A 69 -14.67 -9.83 -2.33
C THR A 69 -13.78 -8.72 -1.80
N LEU A 70 -14.22 -8.00 -0.76
CA LEU A 70 -13.42 -6.96 -0.11
C LEU A 70 -12.16 -7.51 0.54
N GLN A 71 -12.26 -8.64 1.25
CA GLN A 71 -11.11 -9.30 1.85
C GLN A 71 -10.09 -9.74 0.79
N SER A 72 -10.56 -10.34 -0.30
CA SER A 72 -9.71 -10.75 -1.41
C SER A 72 -9.03 -9.54 -2.09
N THR A 73 -9.79 -8.46 -2.33
CA THR A 73 -9.27 -7.22 -2.90
C THR A 73 -8.23 -6.56 -2.01
N LEU A 74 -8.49 -6.52 -0.69
CA LEU A 74 -7.54 -5.98 0.27
C LEU A 74 -6.23 -6.77 0.30
N LEU A 75 -6.32 -8.11 0.28
CA LEU A 75 -5.14 -8.98 0.24
C LEU A 75 -4.31 -8.76 -1.04
N MET A 76 -4.98 -8.66 -2.20
CA MET A 76 -4.31 -8.35 -3.47
C MET A 76 -3.67 -6.97 -3.46
N ALA A 77 -4.35 -5.96 -2.90
CA ALA A 77 -3.81 -4.61 -2.77
C ALA A 77 -2.58 -4.56 -1.84
N GLN A 78 -2.59 -5.29 -0.73
CA GLN A 78 -1.44 -5.41 0.16
C GLN A 78 -0.25 -6.08 -0.53
N SER A 79 -0.49 -7.18 -1.25
CA SER A 79 0.55 -7.87 -2.02
C SER A 79 1.15 -6.98 -3.10
N ALA A 80 0.32 -6.28 -3.87
CA ALA A 80 0.77 -5.34 -4.89
C ALA A 80 1.57 -4.17 -4.28
N SER A 81 1.15 -3.66 -3.12
CA SER A 81 1.86 -2.61 -2.39
C SER A 81 3.25 -3.06 -1.95
N GLU A 82 3.38 -4.29 -1.44
CA GLU A 82 4.69 -4.87 -1.08
C GLU A 82 5.60 -5.06 -2.29
N GLU A 83 5.06 -5.53 -3.41
CA GLU A 83 5.83 -5.66 -4.66
C GLU A 83 6.36 -4.31 -5.15
N VAL A 84 5.52 -3.28 -5.16
CA VAL A 84 5.93 -1.91 -5.54
C VAL A 84 6.99 -1.38 -4.59
N LYS A 85 6.83 -1.57 -3.29
CA LYS A 85 7.82 -1.16 -2.28
C LYS A 85 9.16 -1.85 -2.48
N ASN A 86 9.15 -3.17 -2.68
CA ASN A 86 10.35 -3.95 -2.91
C ASN A 86 11.05 -3.57 -4.23
N ALA A 87 10.28 -3.34 -5.29
CA ALA A 87 10.81 -2.88 -6.58
C ALA A 87 11.45 -1.50 -6.46
N ALA A 88 10.80 -0.56 -5.76
CA ALA A 88 11.33 0.78 -5.51
C ALA A 88 12.62 0.74 -4.69
N GLN A 89 12.70 -0.12 -3.68
CA GLN A 89 13.90 -0.30 -2.87
C GLN A 89 15.06 -0.84 -3.68
N LYS A 90 14.83 -1.87 -4.50
CA LYS A 90 15.84 -2.42 -5.40
C LYS A 90 16.34 -1.39 -6.42
N GLN A 91 15.42 -0.60 -6.96
CA GLN A 91 15.78 0.48 -7.90
C GLN A 91 16.62 1.55 -7.22
N ALA A 92 16.28 1.95 -5.99
CA ALA A 92 17.05 2.89 -5.21
C ALA A 92 18.48 2.37 -4.92
N GLU A 93 18.61 1.11 -4.51
CA GLU A 93 19.90 0.45 -4.29
C GLU A 93 20.74 0.41 -5.55
N GLN A 94 20.12 0.12 -6.70
CA GLN A 94 20.81 0.12 -7.99
C GLN A 94 21.29 1.52 -8.38
N ILE A 95 20.46 2.54 -8.22
CA ILE A 95 20.84 3.94 -8.49
C ILE A 95 22.03 4.37 -7.64
N ILE A 96 22.00 4.05 -6.35
CA ILE A 96 23.11 4.34 -5.43
C ILE A 96 24.38 3.62 -5.88
N LYS A 97 24.31 2.34 -6.19
CA LYS A 97 25.44 1.54 -6.65
C LYS A 97 26.05 2.06 -7.96
N GLU A 98 25.21 2.45 -8.90
CA GLU A 98 25.65 3.06 -10.16
C GLU A 98 26.32 4.42 -9.92
N ALA A 99 25.73 5.25 -9.05
CA ALA A 99 26.32 6.55 -8.68
C ALA A 99 27.68 6.39 -7.98
N GLU A 100 27.81 5.45 -7.05
CA GLU A 100 29.07 5.12 -6.40
C GLU A 100 30.12 4.59 -7.40
N GLY A 101 29.69 3.75 -8.35
CA GLY A 101 30.55 3.27 -9.43
C GLY A 101 31.09 4.41 -10.29
N LYS A 102 30.23 5.31 -10.75
CA LYS A 102 30.61 6.49 -11.54
C LYS A 102 31.52 7.44 -10.76
N ALA A 103 31.24 7.66 -9.47
CA ALA A 103 32.11 8.49 -8.63
C ALA A 103 33.52 7.87 -8.47
N ARG A 104 33.58 6.56 -8.31
CA ARG A 104 34.85 5.82 -8.21
C ARG A 104 35.66 5.88 -9.49
N GLU A 105 35.03 5.68 -10.66
CA GLU A 105 35.65 5.83 -11.97
C GLU A 105 36.16 7.25 -12.19
N ALA A 106 35.38 8.26 -11.86
CA ALA A 106 35.77 9.66 -11.96
C ALA A 106 36.98 9.98 -11.05
N THR A 107 37.00 9.46 -9.83
CA THR A 107 38.11 9.62 -8.90
C THR A 107 39.39 8.96 -9.41
N MET A 108 39.29 7.73 -9.94
CA MET A 108 40.43 7.04 -10.54
C MET A 108 40.98 7.78 -11.76
N GLY A 109 40.10 8.29 -12.63
CA GLY A 109 40.49 9.11 -13.78
C GLY A 109 41.22 10.40 -13.39
N LEU A 110 40.73 11.07 -12.33
CA LEU A 110 41.38 12.26 -11.78
C LEU A 110 42.73 11.94 -11.16
N GLU A 111 42.87 10.86 -10.41
CA GLU A 111 44.13 10.43 -9.82
C GLU A 111 45.18 10.14 -10.91
N GLN A 112 44.80 9.47 -11.99
CA GLN A 112 45.65 9.21 -13.13
C GLN A 112 46.09 10.52 -13.81
N SER A 113 45.16 11.46 -14.04
CA SER A 113 45.47 12.79 -14.59
C SER A 113 46.43 13.57 -13.70
N ILE A 114 46.26 13.53 -12.40
CA ILE A 114 47.18 14.17 -11.44
C ILE A 114 48.57 13.55 -11.53
N SER A 115 48.64 12.22 -11.59
CA SER A 115 49.94 11.52 -11.74
C SER A 115 50.67 11.90 -13.01
N GLU A 116 49.97 11.96 -14.15
CA GLU A 116 50.51 12.39 -15.43
C GLU A 116 50.99 13.84 -15.39
N LYS A 117 50.23 14.74 -14.80
CA LYS A 117 50.59 16.15 -14.65
C LYS A 117 51.79 16.36 -13.72
N LYS A 118 51.91 15.59 -12.65
CA LYS A 118 53.08 15.60 -11.78
C LYS A 118 54.33 15.18 -12.54
N LYS A 119 54.25 14.15 -13.37
CA LYS A 119 55.35 13.67 -14.20
C LYS A 119 55.76 14.72 -15.24
N GLU A 120 54.79 15.34 -15.93
CA GLU A 120 55.06 16.46 -16.84
C GLU A 120 55.78 17.62 -16.14
N LEU A 121 55.33 17.95 -14.92
CA LEU A 121 55.95 19.00 -14.12
C LEU A 121 57.42 18.67 -13.76
N GLU A 122 57.70 17.45 -13.34
CA GLU A 122 59.06 17.00 -13.03
C GLU A 122 59.95 17.06 -14.28
N ASP A 123 59.45 16.60 -15.41
CA ASP A 123 60.23 16.64 -16.70
C ASP A 123 60.45 18.07 -17.11
N THR A 124 59.49 18.96 -17.01
CA THR A 124 59.69 20.40 -17.32
C THR A 124 60.67 21.06 -16.38
N GLN A 125 60.66 20.70 -15.13
CA GLN A 125 61.57 21.23 -14.12
C GLN A 125 63.04 20.78 -14.41
N LYS A 126 63.21 19.52 -14.78
CA LYS A 126 64.55 19.00 -15.24
C LYS A 126 65.03 19.70 -16.48
N GLN A 127 64.15 19.93 -17.46
CA GLN A 127 64.55 20.69 -18.68
C GLN A 127 64.94 22.12 -18.36
N PHE A 128 64.18 22.74 -17.45
CA PHE A 128 64.51 24.09 -16.99
C PHE A 128 65.84 24.14 -16.27
N ASP A 129 66.17 23.21 -15.42
CA ASP A 129 67.46 23.12 -14.71
C ASP A 129 68.64 22.91 -15.69
N VAL A 130 68.44 22.05 -16.68
CA VAL A 130 69.45 21.85 -17.75
C VAL A 130 69.67 23.13 -18.58
N TYR A 131 68.57 23.79 -18.96
CA TYR A 131 68.64 25.04 -19.70
C TYR A 131 69.32 26.13 -18.88
N LYS A 132 68.98 26.27 -17.61
CA LYS A 132 69.62 27.19 -16.67
C LYS A 132 71.12 26.95 -16.56
N ALA A 133 71.53 25.69 -16.37
CA ALA A 133 72.97 25.32 -16.31
C ALA A 133 73.74 25.66 -17.61
N LYS A 134 73.11 25.42 -18.76
CA LYS A 134 73.72 25.80 -20.05
C LYS A 134 73.89 27.32 -20.22
N MET A 135 72.88 28.07 -19.82
CA MET A 135 72.97 29.55 -19.87
C MET A 135 73.99 30.10 -18.90
N GLU A 136 74.07 29.57 -17.69
CA GLU A 136 75.14 29.97 -16.74
C GLU A 136 76.53 29.66 -17.28
N SER A 137 76.73 28.48 -17.84
CA SER A 137 77.97 28.09 -18.47
C SER A 137 78.35 29.01 -19.64
N LEU A 138 77.36 29.32 -20.48
CA LEU A 138 77.57 30.24 -21.61
C LEU A 138 77.95 31.66 -21.15
N LEU A 139 77.26 32.18 -20.13
CA LEU A 139 77.58 33.50 -19.56
C LEU A 139 78.95 33.55 -18.92
N ILE A 140 79.36 32.50 -18.23
CA ILE A 140 80.70 32.38 -17.62
C ILE A 140 81.75 32.39 -18.74
N SER A 141 81.57 31.63 -19.82
CA SER A 141 82.48 31.63 -20.99
C SER A 141 82.61 33.00 -21.64
N GLN A 142 81.52 33.71 -21.81
CA GLN A 142 81.50 35.08 -22.35
C GLN A 142 82.25 36.08 -21.45
N LEU A 143 82.06 35.97 -20.13
CA LEU A 143 82.79 36.82 -19.19
C LEU A 143 84.26 36.55 -19.18
N GLU A 144 84.66 35.31 -19.31
CA GLU A 144 86.15 34.96 -19.48
C GLU A 144 86.72 35.54 -20.73
N LEU A 145 86.05 35.47 -21.88
CA LEU A 145 86.48 36.09 -23.12
C LEU A 145 86.63 37.60 -23.00
N LEU A 146 85.68 38.29 -22.34
CA LEU A 146 85.83 39.73 -22.11
C LEU A 146 87.02 40.08 -21.20
N LYS A 147 87.35 39.26 -20.24
CA LYS A 147 88.51 39.44 -19.37
C LYS A 147 89.82 39.29 -20.16
N GLU A 148 89.89 38.32 -21.07
CA GLU A 148 91.05 38.15 -21.93
C GLU A 148 91.25 39.35 -22.86
N ILE A 149 90.23 39.87 -23.50
CA ILE A 149 90.26 41.06 -24.32
C ILE A 149 90.76 42.27 -23.54
N ASN A 150 90.33 42.45 -22.31
CA ASN A 150 90.76 43.53 -21.43
C ASN A 150 92.25 43.41 -20.97
N LYS A 151 92.82 42.23 -20.96
CA LYS A 151 94.22 41.99 -20.62
C LYS A 151 95.20 42.29 -21.74
N GLU A 152 94.76 42.20 -23.00
CA GLU A 152 95.58 42.50 -24.22
C GLU A 152 95.62 44.00 -24.52
N ASN A 153 94.83 44.82 -23.89
CA ASN A 153 94.86 46.26 -23.94
C ASN A 153 95.59 46.78 -22.70
#